data_67b1db31d7e1c00416dcda0b8a03a33c
#
_entry.id   67b1db31d7e1c00416dcda0b8a03a33c
#
_cell.length_a   1.000
_cell.length_b   1.000
_cell.length_c   1.000
_cell.angle_alpha   90.00
_cell.angle_beta   90.00
_cell.angle_gamma   90.00
#
_symmetry.space_group_name_H-M   'P 1'
#
loop_
_entity.id
_entity.type
_entity.pdbx_description
1 polymer ?
#
loop_
_entity_poly.entity_id
_entity_poly.type
_entity_poly.pdbx_seq_one_letter_code
_entity_poly.pdbx_strand_id
1 'polypeptide(L)'
;MGGMTFVDLRDRYGITQLVFNEEIDAELCERANKLGREFVIQIVGTVNERFSKNSHIPTGDIEIIVSELNILNSAITPPFTIEDNTDGGDDIRMKYRYLDLRRSAVRSNLELRHKMTIEVRSYLDKLGFLEVETPVLIGSTPEGARDFVVPSRMNPGQFYALPQSPQTLKQLLMVSGFDRYFQIAKCFRDEDLRADRQPEFTQIDCEMSFVEQEDVITTFEGMAKHLFKVIRNIELTEPFPRMPWSEAMRLYGSDKPDIRFGMQFVELMDILKGHGFSVFDNATYIGGICAEGAASYTRKQLDALTEFVKKPQIGAKGMVYARIEADGTVKSSVDKFYTQEVLQQLKEAFGAKPGDLILILSGDDAMKTRKQLCELRLEMGNQLGLRDKNTFACLWVVDFPLFEWSEEEGRLMAMHHPFTSPKPEDIHLLDTCLLYTSDAADEL
;
A
#
# COMPACT_ATOMS: atom_id res chain seq x y z
N MET A 1 20.31 -14.96 42.13
CA MET A 1 19.02 -15.23 42.79
C MET A 1 18.88 -16.73 42.82
N GLY A 2 19.18 -17.34 43.93
CA GLY A 2 19.30 -18.79 44.02
C GLY A 2 17.94 -19.47 44.05
N GLY A 3 17.83 -20.65 43.42
CA GLY A 3 16.77 -21.58 43.66
C GLY A 3 15.48 -21.46 42.85
N MET A 4 15.40 -20.56 41.84
CA MET A 4 14.21 -20.46 40.96
C MET A 4 14.58 -20.50 39.51
N THR A 5 13.87 -21.28 38.68
CA THR A 5 13.96 -21.32 37.23
C THR A 5 12.68 -20.77 36.63
N PHE A 6 12.82 -19.85 35.70
CA PHE A 6 11.71 -19.22 34.94
C PHE A 6 11.71 -19.74 33.53
N VAL A 7 10.53 -20.13 33.03
CA VAL A 7 10.32 -20.59 31.66
C VAL A 7 9.13 -19.87 31.07
N ASP A 8 9.27 -19.32 29.90
CA ASP A 8 8.17 -18.75 29.12
C ASP A 8 7.49 -19.86 28.31
N LEU A 9 6.28 -20.24 28.71
CA LEU A 9 5.43 -21.16 27.97
C LEU A 9 4.61 -20.40 26.94
N ARG A 10 4.86 -20.68 25.67
CA ARG A 10 4.09 -20.11 24.57
C ARG A 10 3.03 -21.07 24.06
N ASP A 11 1.82 -20.58 23.94
CA ASP A 11 0.73 -21.26 23.26
C ASP A 11 0.21 -20.43 22.06
N ARG A 12 -0.96 -20.79 21.53
CA ARG A 12 -1.58 -20.05 20.41
C ARG A 12 -2.10 -18.65 20.79
N TYR A 13 -2.26 -18.37 22.08
CA TYR A 13 -2.86 -17.13 22.59
C TYR A 13 -1.82 -16.15 23.15
N GLY A 14 -0.62 -16.63 23.48
CA GLY A 14 0.44 -15.79 24.00
C GLY A 14 1.49 -16.56 24.80
N ILE A 15 2.11 -15.86 25.73
CA ILE A 15 3.18 -16.36 26.59
C ILE A 15 2.74 -16.25 28.04
N THR A 16 2.93 -17.33 28.82
CA THR A 16 2.71 -17.33 30.28
C THR A 16 3.98 -17.78 30.98
N GLN A 17 4.38 -17.07 32.03
CA GLN A 17 5.54 -17.41 32.83
C GLN A 17 5.27 -18.62 33.70
N LEU A 18 6.16 -19.60 33.65
CA LEU A 18 6.24 -20.73 34.56
C LEU A 18 7.33 -20.47 35.59
N VAL A 19 7.08 -20.88 36.83
CA VAL A 19 8.04 -20.78 37.93
C VAL A 19 8.28 -22.19 38.50
N PHE A 20 9.55 -22.58 38.54
CA PHE A 20 10.03 -23.78 39.20
C PHE A 20 10.87 -23.35 40.41
N ASN A 21 10.51 -23.81 41.59
CA ASN A 21 11.17 -23.44 42.84
C ASN A 21 11.92 -24.62 43.43
N GLU A 22 13.23 -24.51 43.56
CA GLU A 22 14.13 -25.54 44.09
C GLU A 22 13.81 -25.88 45.55
N GLU A 23 13.33 -24.91 46.35
CA GLU A 23 12.91 -25.13 47.75
C GLU A 23 11.66 -25.98 47.86
N ILE A 24 10.81 -26.01 46.82
CA ILE A 24 9.58 -26.83 46.77
C ILE A 24 9.88 -28.19 46.18
N ASP A 25 10.57 -28.23 45.04
CA ASP A 25 10.93 -29.47 44.34
C ASP A 25 12.25 -29.26 43.53
N ALA A 26 13.36 -29.72 44.10
CA ALA A 26 14.68 -29.59 43.50
C ALA A 26 14.85 -30.46 42.25
N GLU A 27 14.24 -31.63 42.17
CA GLU A 27 14.30 -32.53 41.02
C GLU A 27 13.55 -31.92 39.80
N LEU A 28 12.36 -31.36 40.06
CA LEU A 28 11.57 -30.69 39.07
C LEU A 28 12.30 -29.43 38.50
N CYS A 29 12.94 -28.68 39.39
CA CYS A 29 13.75 -27.52 39.00
C CYS A 29 14.97 -27.91 38.16
N GLU A 30 15.68 -29.01 38.52
CA GLU A 30 16.78 -29.54 37.68
C GLU A 30 16.31 -29.99 36.30
N ARG A 31 15.12 -30.62 36.21
CA ARG A 31 14.49 -30.99 34.94
C ARG A 31 14.14 -29.74 34.10
N ALA A 32 13.63 -28.71 34.72
CA ALA A 32 13.30 -27.45 34.05
C ALA A 32 14.57 -26.75 33.48
N ASN A 33 15.69 -26.82 34.21
CA ASN A 33 17.00 -26.27 33.76
C ASN A 33 17.55 -26.99 32.50
N LYS A 34 17.08 -28.19 32.18
CA LYS A 34 17.47 -28.96 30.99
C LYS A 34 16.55 -28.70 29.78
N LEU A 35 15.52 -27.86 29.94
CA LEU A 35 14.63 -27.50 28.83
C LEU A 35 15.40 -26.67 27.78
N GLY A 36 15.24 -27.06 26.53
CA GLY A 36 15.71 -26.29 25.39
C GLY A 36 14.63 -25.38 24.80
N ARG A 37 15.05 -24.44 23.99
CA ARG A 37 14.12 -23.55 23.24
C ARG A 37 13.19 -24.38 22.36
N GLU A 38 11.93 -24.00 22.31
CA GLU A 38 10.85 -24.60 21.50
C GLU A 38 10.54 -26.07 21.86
N PHE A 39 10.94 -26.58 23.01
CA PHE A 39 10.45 -27.85 23.50
C PHE A 39 8.93 -27.80 23.69
N VAL A 40 8.25 -28.87 23.34
CA VAL A 40 6.82 -29.02 23.61
C VAL A 40 6.66 -29.67 24.98
N ILE A 41 6.06 -28.94 25.90
CA ILE A 41 5.89 -29.39 27.28
C ILE A 41 4.43 -29.33 27.69
N GLN A 42 4.08 -30.17 28.65
CA GLN A 42 2.83 -30.14 29.40
C GLN A 42 3.18 -29.92 30.87
N ILE A 43 2.45 -29.02 31.50
CA ILE A 43 2.64 -28.75 32.95
C ILE A 43 1.32 -28.87 33.69
N VAL A 44 1.45 -29.19 34.97
CA VAL A 44 0.39 -28.99 35.99
C VAL A 44 0.94 -27.98 36.98
N GLY A 45 0.12 -27.05 37.44
CA GLY A 45 0.56 -26.03 38.39
C GLY A 45 -0.57 -25.17 38.88
N THR A 46 -0.25 -24.29 39.84
CA THR A 46 -1.17 -23.32 40.41
C THR A 46 -0.92 -21.93 39.85
N VAL A 47 -1.99 -21.26 39.42
CA VAL A 47 -1.91 -19.89 38.95
C VAL A 47 -1.82 -18.95 40.16
N ASN A 48 -0.78 -18.13 40.15
CA ASN A 48 -0.54 -17.11 41.20
C ASN A 48 -0.42 -15.73 40.58
N GLU A 49 -0.66 -14.69 41.36
CA GLU A 49 -0.34 -13.32 40.96
C GLU A 49 1.17 -13.11 40.97
N ARG A 50 1.72 -12.50 39.93
CA ARG A 50 3.15 -12.20 39.85
C ARG A 50 3.55 -11.13 40.87
N PHE A 51 4.65 -11.35 41.53
CA PHE A 51 5.26 -10.34 42.41
C PHE A 51 5.72 -9.12 41.56
N SER A 52 6.33 -9.35 40.40
CA SER A 52 6.73 -8.29 39.47
C SER A 52 5.91 -8.42 38.17
N LYS A 53 4.88 -7.58 38.04
CA LYS A 53 3.98 -7.56 36.89
C LYS A 53 4.69 -7.12 35.62
N ASN A 54 4.33 -7.73 34.49
CA ASN A 54 4.87 -7.40 33.17
C ASN A 54 3.77 -6.91 32.24
N SER A 55 3.64 -5.60 32.07
CA SER A 55 2.61 -4.99 31.21
C SER A 55 2.82 -5.22 29.70
N HIS A 56 3.93 -5.82 29.28
CA HIS A 56 4.22 -6.09 27.86
C HIS A 56 3.59 -7.35 27.32
N ILE A 57 3.06 -8.22 28.19
CA ILE A 57 2.37 -9.45 27.78
C ILE A 57 0.96 -9.51 28.42
N PRO A 58 -0.04 -10.07 27.71
CA PRO A 58 -1.43 -10.10 28.20
C PRO A 58 -1.59 -10.86 29.52
N THR A 59 -0.74 -11.87 29.78
CA THR A 59 -0.74 -12.70 30.98
C THR A 59 0.23 -12.20 32.04
N GLY A 60 0.74 -10.99 31.92
CA GLY A 60 1.84 -10.45 32.73
C GLY A 60 1.51 -10.18 34.17
N ASP A 61 0.25 -10.27 34.59
CA ASP A 61 -0.18 -10.18 36.00
C ASP A 61 -0.10 -11.51 36.73
N ILE A 62 0.01 -12.65 36.03
CA ILE A 62 0.00 -13.98 36.58
C ILE A 62 1.23 -14.79 36.22
N GLU A 63 1.51 -15.80 37.02
CA GLU A 63 2.52 -16.85 36.77
C GLU A 63 1.99 -18.20 37.23
N ILE A 64 2.57 -19.28 36.72
CA ILE A 64 2.18 -20.62 37.11
C ILE A 64 3.31 -21.25 37.93
N ILE A 65 3.03 -21.56 39.21
CA ILE A 65 3.93 -22.35 40.02
C ILE A 65 3.71 -23.81 39.65
N VAL A 66 4.74 -24.39 39.01
CA VAL A 66 4.65 -25.73 38.40
C VAL A 66 4.84 -26.81 39.46
N SER A 67 3.95 -27.80 39.45
CA SER A 67 4.01 -29.01 40.29
C SER A 67 4.37 -30.26 39.47
N GLU A 68 4.07 -30.29 38.15
CA GLU A 68 4.42 -31.40 37.27
C GLU A 68 4.91 -30.87 35.92
N LEU A 69 5.98 -31.49 35.39
CA LEU A 69 6.52 -31.21 34.08
C LEU A 69 6.62 -32.48 33.26
N ASN A 70 5.99 -32.51 32.11
CA ASN A 70 6.12 -33.58 31.12
C ASN A 70 6.65 -33.03 29.80
N ILE A 71 7.79 -33.55 29.31
CA ILE A 71 8.35 -33.19 28.03
C ILE A 71 7.69 -34.10 26.99
N LEU A 72 6.79 -33.50 26.18
CA LEU A 72 6.08 -34.21 25.11
C LEU A 72 6.96 -34.41 23.89
N ASN A 73 7.79 -33.39 23.57
CA ASN A 73 8.74 -33.48 22.45
C ASN A 73 9.90 -32.50 22.67
N SER A 74 11.09 -32.92 22.38
CA SER A 74 12.27 -32.07 22.35
C SER A 74 12.45 -31.44 20.96
N ALA A 75 13.05 -30.26 20.88
CA ALA A 75 13.35 -29.58 19.64
C ALA A 75 14.87 -29.34 19.50
N ILE A 76 15.34 -29.32 18.27
CA ILE A 76 16.66 -28.77 17.94
C ILE A 76 16.57 -27.26 18.12
N THR A 77 17.63 -26.61 18.59
CA THR A 77 17.70 -25.16 18.73
C THR A 77 17.36 -24.48 17.41
N PRO A 78 16.34 -23.58 17.38
CA PRO A 78 15.99 -22.86 16.17
C PRO A 78 17.15 -22.03 15.62
N PRO A 79 17.23 -21.84 14.29
CA PRO A 79 18.31 -21.07 13.65
C PRO A 79 18.26 -19.56 13.92
N PHE A 80 17.19 -19.07 14.53
CA PHE A 80 17.00 -17.68 14.98
C PHE A 80 15.99 -17.65 16.13
N THR A 81 15.95 -16.54 16.88
CA THR A 81 14.98 -16.36 17.97
C THR A 81 13.58 -16.10 17.43
N ILE A 82 12.59 -16.81 17.98
CA ILE A 82 11.17 -16.68 17.61
C ILE A 82 10.55 -15.56 18.46
N GLU A 83 10.98 -14.34 18.23
CA GLU A 83 10.56 -13.11 18.90
C GLU A 83 10.37 -12.01 17.86
N ASP A 84 9.59 -10.97 18.19
CA ASP A 84 9.36 -9.87 17.24
C ASP A 84 10.65 -9.12 16.91
N ASN A 85 11.55 -8.96 17.88
CA ASN A 85 12.90 -8.47 17.66
C ASN A 85 13.89 -9.63 17.48
N THR A 86 13.78 -10.32 16.35
CA THR A 86 14.59 -11.51 16.03
C THR A 86 16.02 -11.14 15.59
N ASP A 87 16.96 -12.03 15.84
CA ASP A 87 18.35 -12.00 15.32
C ASP A 87 18.48 -12.62 13.91
N GLY A 88 17.38 -13.16 13.35
CA GLY A 88 17.34 -13.76 12.03
C GLY A 88 17.25 -12.71 10.91
N GLY A 89 18.20 -12.74 9.95
CA GLY A 89 18.10 -11.99 8.70
C GLY A 89 17.02 -12.55 7.76
N ASP A 90 16.69 -11.79 6.70
CA ASP A 90 15.60 -12.15 5.78
C ASP A 90 15.79 -13.52 5.13
N ASP A 91 17.02 -13.84 4.69
CA ASP A 91 17.31 -15.12 4.02
C ASP A 91 17.02 -16.32 4.90
N ILE A 92 17.45 -16.28 6.17
CA ILE A 92 17.23 -17.38 7.10
C ILE A 92 15.76 -17.50 7.50
N ARG A 93 15.06 -16.38 7.64
CA ARG A 93 13.63 -16.36 7.93
C ARG A 93 12.80 -16.87 6.76
N MET A 94 13.20 -16.58 5.52
CA MET A 94 12.54 -17.13 4.34
C MET A 94 12.81 -18.64 4.21
N LYS A 95 14.03 -19.09 4.47
CA LYS A 95 14.36 -20.54 4.46
C LYS A 95 13.57 -21.33 5.50
N TYR A 96 13.39 -20.78 6.68
CA TYR A 96 12.63 -21.39 7.79
C TYR A 96 11.32 -20.66 8.06
N ARG A 97 10.56 -20.39 7.00
CA ARG A 97 9.32 -19.57 7.04
C ARG A 97 8.31 -20.08 8.07
N TYR A 98 8.21 -21.38 8.26
CA TYR A 98 7.32 -21.99 9.26
C TYR A 98 7.69 -21.62 10.72
N LEU A 99 8.95 -21.27 11.01
CA LEU A 99 9.35 -20.73 12.30
C LEU A 99 9.08 -19.22 12.37
N ASP A 100 9.33 -18.48 11.28
CA ASP A 100 9.05 -17.05 11.22
C ASP A 100 7.55 -16.75 11.38
N LEU A 101 6.68 -17.62 10.89
CA LEU A 101 5.22 -17.54 11.06
C LEU A 101 4.75 -17.66 12.53
N ARG A 102 5.61 -18.11 13.45
CA ARG A 102 5.32 -18.16 14.88
C ARG A 102 5.51 -16.80 15.57
N ARG A 103 6.17 -15.84 14.91
CA ARG A 103 6.35 -14.47 15.43
C ARG A 103 5.03 -13.70 15.33
N SER A 104 4.75 -12.90 16.36
CA SER A 104 3.49 -12.13 16.44
C SER A 104 3.30 -11.20 15.25
N ALA A 105 4.35 -10.49 14.84
CA ALA A 105 4.30 -9.55 13.71
C ALA A 105 3.89 -10.20 12.39
N VAL A 106 4.33 -11.43 12.11
CA VAL A 106 3.98 -12.16 10.88
C VAL A 106 2.63 -12.83 11.00
N ARG A 107 2.37 -13.44 12.16
CA ARG A 107 1.11 -14.13 12.45
C ARG A 107 -0.08 -13.18 12.42
N SER A 108 0.04 -12.00 13.02
CA SER A 108 -1.05 -11.00 13.06
C SER A 108 -1.49 -10.55 11.65
N ASN A 109 -0.58 -10.52 10.68
CA ASN A 109 -0.92 -10.23 9.29
C ASN A 109 -1.84 -11.31 8.68
N LEU A 110 -1.58 -12.59 8.99
CA LEU A 110 -2.44 -13.69 8.52
C LEU A 110 -3.79 -13.69 9.23
N GLU A 111 -3.81 -13.39 10.52
CA GLU A 111 -5.05 -13.26 11.29
C GLU A 111 -5.90 -12.07 10.80
N LEU A 112 -5.25 -10.94 10.49
CA LEU A 112 -5.92 -9.78 9.89
C LEU A 112 -6.54 -10.15 8.53
N ARG A 113 -5.76 -10.81 7.66
CA ARG A 113 -6.24 -11.29 6.36
C ARG A 113 -7.44 -12.24 6.50
N HIS A 114 -7.37 -13.18 7.43
CA HIS A 114 -8.47 -14.11 7.72
C HIS A 114 -9.74 -13.34 8.12
N LYS A 115 -9.64 -12.45 9.11
CA LYS A 115 -10.78 -11.62 9.56
C LYS A 115 -11.36 -10.80 8.41
N MET A 116 -10.50 -10.12 7.64
CA MET A 116 -10.92 -9.33 6.49
C MET A 116 -11.70 -10.18 5.48
N THR A 117 -11.22 -11.37 5.15
CA THR A 117 -11.88 -12.27 4.20
C THR A 117 -13.27 -12.71 4.69
N ILE A 118 -13.41 -13.02 5.98
CA ILE A 118 -14.71 -13.40 6.57
C ILE A 118 -15.69 -12.22 6.52
N GLU A 119 -15.22 -11.00 6.84
CA GLU A 119 -16.06 -9.81 6.83
C GLU A 119 -16.50 -9.40 5.41
N VAL A 120 -15.62 -9.55 4.42
CA VAL A 120 -15.97 -9.34 3.00
C VAL A 120 -17.09 -10.29 2.58
N ARG A 121 -16.95 -11.60 2.88
CA ARG A 121 -18.01 -12.58 2.58
C ARG A 121 -19.32 -12.23 3.25
N SER A 122 -19.28 -11.90 4.54
CA SER A 122 -20.47 -11.52 5.31
C SER A 122 -21.15 -10.25 4.76
N TYR A 123 -20.35 -9.27 4.33
CA TYR A 123 -20.86 -8.02 3.75
C TYR A 123 -21.53 -8.26 2.40
N LEU A 124 -20.85 -8.96 1.49
CA LEU A 124 -21.36 -9.20 0.13
C LEU A 124 -22.56 -10.16 0.13
N ASP A 125 -22.55 -11.20 0.97
CA ASP A 125 -23.69 -12.11 1.16
C ASP A 125 -24.96 -11.35 1.58
N LYS A 126 -24.84 -10.42 2.54
CA LYS A 126 -25.97 -9.56 2.96
C LYS A 126 -26.54 -8.68 1.84
N LEU A 127 -25.73 -8.35 0.84
CA LEU A 127 -26.15 -7.60 -0.33
C LEU A 127 -26.65 -8.50 -1.47
N GLY A 128 -26.75 -9.81 -1.23
CA GLY A 128 -27.27 -10.78 -2.19
C GLY A 128 -26.25 -11.21 -3.25
N PHE A 129 -24.97 -11.03 -3.01
CA PHE A 129 -23.94 -11.60 -3.87
C PHE A 129 -23.76 -13.09 -3.60
N LEU A 130 -23.58 -13.87 -4.65
CA LEU A 130 -23.29 -15.28 -4.57
C LEU A 130 -21.80 -15.52 -4.80
N GLU A 131 -21.13 -16.19 -3.85
CA GLU A 131 -19.75 -16.62 -4.02
C GLU A 131 -19.69 -17.84 -4.96
N VAL A 132 -19.01 -17.69 -6.09
CA VAL A 132 -18.81 -18.79 -7.05
C VAL A 132 -17.33 -18.97 -7.32
N GLU A 133 -16.81 -20.14 -6.96
CA GLU A 133 -15.42 -20.51 -7.25
C GLU A 133 -15.27 -20.94 -8.71
N THR A 134 -14.39 -20.25 -9.44
CA THR A 134 -14.13 -20.52 -10.86
C THR A 134 -12.90 -21.42 -11.05
N PRO A 135 -12.82 -22.17 -12.17
CA PRO A 135 -11.64 -22.98 -12.48
C PRO A 135 -10.34 -22.17 -12.53
N VAL A 136 -9.26 -22.79 -12.06
CA VAL A 136 -7.89 -22.21 -12.10
C VAL A 136 -7.11 -22.71 -13.33
N LEU A 137 -7.38 -23.91 -13.83
CA LEU A 137 -6.79 -24.42 -15.08
C LEU A 137 -7.72 -24.08 -16.24
N ILE A 138 -7.40 -23.01 -16.96
CA ILE A 138 -8.23 -22.44 -18.04
C ILE A 138 -7.47 -22.40 -19.37
N GLY A 139 -8.12 -21.97 -20.45
CA GLY A 139 -7.42 -21.54 -21.65
C GLY A 139 -6.83 -20.13 -21.47
N SER A 140 -5.78 -19.81 -22.23
CA SER A 140 -5.22 -18.46 -22.26
C SER A 140 -6.29 -17.42 -22.61
N THR A 141 -6.27 -16.29 -21.88
CA THR A 141 -7.18 -15.16 -22.07
C THR A 141 -6.40 -13.88 -22.36
N PRO A 142 -6.88 -13.01 -23.28
CA PRO A 142 -6.15 -11.79 -23.65
C PRO A 142 -6.41 -10.65 -22.65
N GLU A 143 -5.91 -10.78 -21.40
CA GLU A 143 -6.15 -9.80 -20.33
C GLU A 143 -4.97 -8.80 -20.12
N GLY A 144 -4.02 -8.73 -21.06
CA GLY A 144 -2.95 -7.72 -21.07
C GLY A 144 -1.62 -8.14 -20.43
N ALA A 145 -1.60 -9.00 -19.42
CA ALA A 145 -0.38 -9.57 -18.87
C ALA A 145 0.04 -10.87 -19.60
N ARG A 146 1.24 -11.36 -19.34
CA ARG A 146 1.65 -12.70 -19.80
C ARG A 146 1.11 -13.76 -18.86
N ASP A 147 0.66 -14.90 -19.45
CA ASP A 147 0.12 -16.03 -18.70
C ASP A 147 1.24 -16.93 -18.15
N PHE A 148 1.05 -17.41 -16.92
CA PHE A 148 1.72 -18.64 -16.50
C PHE A 148 1.03 -19.83 -17.14
N VAL A 149 1.79 -20.72 -17.77
CA VAL A 149 1.27 -21.89 -18.49
C VAL A 149 1.64 -23.20 -17.80
N VAL A 150 0.70 -24.15 -17.82
CA VAL A 150 0.86 -25.48 -17.27
C VAL A 150 0.74 -26.50 -18.42
N PRO A 151 1.78 -27.29 -18.73
CA PRO A 151 1.72 -28.26 -19.81
C PRO A 151 0.70 -29.36 -19.52
N SER A 152 -0.12 -29.70 -20.54
CA SER A 152 -1.05 -30.82 -20.43
C SER A 152 -0.35 -32.14 -20.65
N ARG A 153 -0.38 -33.02 -19.66
CA ARG A 153 0.14 -34.36 -19.79
C ARG A 153 -0.72 -35.24 -20.73
N MET A 154 -2.03 -34.99 -20.73
CA MET A 154 -2.99 -35.78 -21.52
C MET A 154 -3.02 -35.41 -23.00
N ASN A 155 -2.68 -34.15 -23.29
CA ASN A 155 -2.72 -33.59 -24.65
C ASN A 155 -1.33 -33.03 -24.99
N PRO A 156 -0.42 -33.80 -25.57
CA PRO A 156 0.93 -33.33 -25.90
C PRO A 156 0.91 -32.10 -26.80
N GLY A 157 1.71 -31.08 -26.45
CA GLY A 157 1.78 -29.80 -27.18
C GLY A 157 0.69 -28.79 -26.81
N GLN A 158 -0.20 -29.13 -25.88
CA GLN A 158 -1.22 -28.21 -25.36
C GLN A 158 -0.90 -27.77 -23.92
N PHE A 159 -1.39 -26.60 -23.55
CA PHE A 159 -1.15 -25.99 -22.24
C PHE A 159 -2.46 -25.44 -21.66
N TYR A 160 -2.57 -25.51 -20.36
CA TYR A 160 -3.48 -24.69 -19.59
C TYR A 160 -2.79 -23.37 -19.25
N ALA A 161 -3.57 -22.31 -19.05
CA ALA A 161 -3.11 -21.08 -18.45
C ALA A 161 -3.64 -20.96 -17.02
N LEU A 162 -2.91 -20.25 -16.16
CA LEU A 162 -3.40 -19.81 -14.86
C LEU A 162 -4.11 -18.46 -15.06
N PRO A 163 -5.27 -18.21 -14.40
CA PRO A 163 -6.07 -17.02 -14.65
C PRO A 163 -5.36 -15.75 -14.18
N GLN A 164 -5.32 -14.73 -15.03
CA GLN A 164 -4.92 -13.38 -14.65
C GLN A 164 -5.98 -12.70 -13.78
N SER A 165 -7.24 -12.98 -14.08
CA SER A 165 -8.46 -12.74 -13.31
C SER A 165 -9.55 -13.71 -13.78
N PRO A 166 -10.68 -13.88 -13.09
CA PRO A 166 -11.79 -14.70 -13.56
C PRO A 166 -12.69 -13.97 -14.60
N GLN A 167 -12.17 -13.00 -15.36
CA GLN A 167 -12.94 -12.06 -16.18
C GLN A 167 -13.93 -12.75 -17.14
N THR A 168 -13.48 -13.69 -17.96
CA THR A 168 -14.36 -14.39 -18.90
C THR A 168 -15.42 -15.22 -18.16
N LEU A 169 -15.04 -15.87 -17.06
CA LEU A 169 -15.93 -16.75 -16.31
C LEU A 169 -17.00 -15.96 -15.55
N LYS A 170 -16.65 -14.82 -14.94
CA LYS A 170 -17.65 -13.98 -14.27
C LYS A 170 -18.64 -13.36 -15.26
N GLN A 171 -18.21 -12.98 -16.47
CA GLN A 171 -19.14 -12.54 -17.53
C GLN A 171 -20.13 -13.65 -17.93
N LEU A 172 -19.65 -14.90 -18.06
CA LEU A 172 -20.52 -16.04 -18.33
C LEU A 172 -21.53 -16.28 -17.21
N LEU A 173 -21.14 -16.05 -15.94
CA LEU A 173 -22.07 -16.11 -14.81
C LEU A 173 -23.14 -15.03 -14.91
N MET A 174 -22.80 -13.79 -15.32
CA MET A 174 -23.79 -12.73 -15.55
C MET A 174 -24.77 -13.13 -16.65
N VAL A 175 -24.26 -13.63 -17.79
CA VAL A 175 -25.12 -14.17 -18.89
C VAL A 175 -26.01 -15.31 -18.40
N SER A 176 -25.56 -16.09 -17.42
CA SER A 176 -26.33 -17.19 -16.82
C SER A 176 -27.35 -16.74 -15.77
N GLY A 177 -27.47 -15.42 -15.51
CA GLY A 177 -28.49 -14.86 -14.63
C GLY A 177 -28.12 -14.86 -13.15
N PHE A 178 -26.82 -14.82 -12.83
CA PHE A 178 -26.37 -14.75 -11.42
C PHE A 178 -26.51 -13.33 -10.84
N ASP A 179 -26.61 -12.30 -11.64
CA ASP A 179 -26.80 -10.87 -11.33
C ASP A 179 -25.81 -10.24 -10.35
N ARG A 180 -25.41 -10.93 -9.30
CA ARG A 180 -24.40 -10.49 -8.32
C ARG A 180 -23.49 -11.64 -7.95
N TYR A 181 -22.28 -11.58 -8.41
CA TYR A 181 -21.24 -12.57 -8.17
C TYR A 181 -20.10 -11.96 -7.37
N PHE A 182 -19.44 -12.76 -6.54
CA PHE A 182 -18.12 -12.47 -6.03
C PHE A 182 -17.27 -13.73 -5.85
N GLN A 183 -15.97 -13.53 -5.74
CA GLN A 183 -15.00 -14.58 -5.40
C GLN A 183 -13.77 -13.96 -4.71
N ILE A 184 -13.22 -14.67 -3.75
CA ILE A 184 -11.85 -14.39 -3.25
C ILE A 184 -10.89 -15.12 -4.17
N ALA A 185 -10.59 -14.51 -5.31
CA ALA A 185 -9.92 -15.14 -6.44
C ALA A 185 -8.39 -15.14 -6.29
N LYS A 186 -7.75 -16.28 -6.63
CA LYS A 186 -6.32 -16.34 -6.88
C LYS A 186 -6.04 -15.93 -8.32
N CYS A 187 -5.15 -14.95 -8.48
CA CYS A 187 -4.76 -14.38 -9.77
C CYS A 187 -3.27 -14.51 -9.99
N PHE A 188 -2.87 -14.67 -11.24
CA PHE A 188 -1.51 -14.96 -11.65
C PHE A 188 -1.12 -14.07 -12.85
N ARG A 189 -0.03 -13.31 -12.73
CA ARG A 189 0.46 -12.45 -13.82
C ARG A 189 1.98 -12.59 -13.91
N ASP A 190 2.49 -12.98 -15.06
CA ASP A 190 3.93 -13.08 -15.32
C ASP A 190 4.47 -11.72 -15.78
N GLU A 191 4.61 -10.83 -14.80
CA GLU A 191 5.09 -9.46 -14.98
C GLU A 191 6.30 -9.16 -14.08
N ASP A 192 7.00 -8.08 -14.38
CA ASP A 192 8.11 -7.61 -13.56
C ASP A 192 7.65 -7.26 -12.14
N LEU A 193 8.39 -7.74 -11.14
CA LEU A 193 8.11 -7.47 -9.75
C LEU A 193 8.31 -5.98 -9.43
N ARG A 194 7.36 -5.40 -8.71
CA ARG A 194 7.44 -4.06 -8.13
C ARG A 194 7.15 -4.17 -6.64
N ALA A 195 7.36 -3.07 -5.89
CA ALA A 195 7.18 -3.06 -4.45
C ALA A 195 5.80 -3.56 -3.97
N ASP A 196 4.76 -3.33 -4.77
CA ASP A 196 3.35 -3.65 -4.51
C ASP A 196 2.78 -4.77 -5.42
N ARG A 197 3.56 -5.29 -6.37
CA ARG A 197 3.12 -6.31 -7.33
C ARG A 197 3.81 -7.64 -7.10
N GLN A 198 3.00 -8.71 -7.03
CA GLN A 198 3.45 -10.09 -6.91
C GLN A 198 2.89 -10.90 -8.09
N PRO A 199 3.62 -11.95 -8.56
CA PRO A 199 3.17 -12.79 -9.67
C PRO A 199 1.93 -13.63 -9.31
N GLU A 200 1.73 -13.89 -8.03
CA GLU A 200 0.54 -14.52 -7.46
C GLU A 200 -0.05 -13.59 -6.39
N PHE A 201 -1.31 -13.23 -6.54
CA PHE A 201 -2.02 -12.35 -5.61
C PHE A 201 -3.48 -12.76 -5.47
N THR A 202 -4.21 -12.09 -4.59
CA THR A 202 -5.62 -12.36 -4.35
C THR A 202 -6.44 -11.11 -4.63
N GLN A 203 -7.53 -11.28 -5.39
CA GLN A 203 -8.54 -10.24 -5.60
C GLN A 203 -9.82 -10.56 -4.80
N ILE A 204 -10.48 -9.52 -4.34
CA ILE A 204 -11.90 -9.55 -4.03
C ILE A 204 -12.57 -9.21 -5.37
N ASP A 205 -12.88 -10.25 -6.14
CA ASP A 205 -13.44 -10.09 -7.47
C ASP A 205 -14.96 -10.09 -7.41
N CYS A 206 -15.60 -9.11 -8.03
CA CYS A 206 -17.04 -8.93 -8.01
C CYS A 206 -17.57 -8.60 -9.40
N GLU A 207 -18.84 -8.98 -9.69
CA GLU A 207 -19.53 -8.58 -10.90
C GLU A 207 -21.01 -8.35 -10.59
N MET A 208 -21.60 -7.32 -11.20
CA MET A 208 -22.99 -6.93 -10.98
C MET A 208 -23.67 -6.66 -12.32
N SER A 209 -24.89 -7.15 -12.50
CA SER A 209 -25.76 -6.85 -13.66
C SER A 209 -26.76 -5.75 -13.33
N PHE A 210 -27.23 -5.03 -14.37
CA PHE A 210 -28.28 -4.02 -14.27
C PHE A 210 -27.96 -2.88 -13.30
N VAL A 211 -26.70 -2.41 -13.28
CA VAL A 211 -26.22 -1.37 -12.39
C VAL A 211 -25.56 -0.24 -13.18
N GLU A 212 -25.56 0.93 -12.56
CA GLU A 212 -24.83 2.10 -13.00
C GLU A 212 -23.57 2.30 -12.14
N GLN A 213 -22.66 3.20 -12.55
CA GLN A 213 -21.44 3.54 -11.82
C GLN A 213 -21.69 3.81 -10.33
N GLU A 214 -22.75 4.54 -10.01
CA GLU A 214 -23.10 4.90 -8.63
C GLU A 214 -23.43 3.68 -7.75
N ASP A 215 -24.02 2.65 -8.31
CA ASP A 215 -24.34 1.41 -7.57
C ASP A 215 -23.05 0.68 -7.18
N VAL A 216 -22.07 0.66 -8.10
CA VAL A 216 -20.75 0.06 -7.87
C VAL A 216 -20.02 0.85 -6.80
N ILE A 217 -19.89 2.17 -6.98
CA ILE A 217 -19.22 3.05 -6.00
C ILE A 217 -19.85 2.91 -4.61
N THR A 218 -21.17 2.98 -4.51
CA THR A 218 -21.89 2.86 -3.23
C THR A 218 -21.64 1.52 -2.55
N THR A 219 -21.66 0.43 -3.32
CA THR A 219 -21.42 -0.92 -2.81
C THR A 219 -20.02 -1.05 -2.22
N PHE A 220 -18.99 -0.63 -2.95
CA PHE A 220 -17.60 -0.80 -2.51
C PHE A 220 -17.14 0.26 -1.48
N GLU A 221 -17.67 1.48 -1.54
CA GLU A 221 -17.48 2.44 -0.47
C GLU A 221 -18.05 1.92 0.85
N GLY A 222 -19.26 1.34 0.81
CA GLY A 222 -19.88 0.70 1.97
C GLY A 222 -19.05 -0.46 2.50
N MET A 223 -18.48 -1.30 1.62
CA MET A 223 -17.58 -2.39 2.01
C MET A 223 -16.31 -1.87 2.68
N ALA A 224 -15.67 -0.86 2.09
CA ALA A 224 -14.48 -0.25 2.67
C ALA A 224 -14.76 0.31 4.07
N LYS A 225 -15.82 1.10 4.25
CA LYS A 225 -16.26 1.63 5.55
C LYS A 225 -16.52 0.51 6.57
N HIS A 226 -17.22 -0.55 6.16
CA HIS A 226 -17.47 -1.71 7.00
C HIS A 226 -16.16 -2.36 7.47
N LEU A 227 -15.22 -2.62 6.55
CA LEU A 227 -13.93 -3.23 6.87
C LEU A 227 -13.09 -2.37 7.81
N PHE A 228 -12.99 -1.06 7.57
CA PHE A 228 -12.27 -0.15 8.48
C PHE A 228 -12.88 -0.16 9.89
N LYS A 229 -14.21 -0.17 9.99
CA LYS A 229 -14.91 -0.22 11.26
C LYS A 229 -14.65 -1.53 12.03
N VAL A 230 -14.88 -2.69 11.39
CA VAL A 230 -14.84 -3.98 12.09
C VAL A 230 -13.42 -4.51 12.30
N ILE A 231 -12.48 -4.18 11.42
CA ILE A 231 -11.09 -4.68 11.49
C ILE A 231 -10.20 -3.73 12.29
N ARG A 232 -10.34 -2.42 12.07
CA ARG A 232 -9.44 -1.40 12.64
C ARG A 232 -10.10 -0.55 13.72
N ASN A 233 -11.40 -0.70 13.94
CA ASN A 233 -12.20 0.18 14.79
C ASN A 233 -12.09 1.67 14.40
N ILE A 234 -12.02 1.92 13.09
CA ILE A 234 -11.95 3.27 12.51
C ILE A 234 -13.28 3.52 11.80
N GLU A 235 -13.94 4.62 12.14
CA GLU A 235 -15.21 5.00 11.56
C GLU A 235 -14.97 6.06 10.46
N LEU A 236 -15.28 5.69 9.22
CA LEU A 236 -15.24 6.58 8.06
C LEU A 236 -16.69 7.01 7.77
N THR A 237 -17.11 8.14 8.33
CA THR A 237 -18.51 8.58 8.31
C THR A 237 -18.88 9.35 7.05
N GLU A 238 -17.98 10.22 6.59
CA GLU A 238 -18.23 11.05 5.41
C GLU A 238 -18.16 10.23 4.10
N PRO A 239 -18.93 10.59 3.07
CA PRO A 239 -18.74 10.04 1.73
C PRO A 239 -17.31 10.27 1.25
N PHE A 240 -16.77 9.31 0.51
CA PHE A 240 -15.43 9.50 -0.05
C PHE A 240 -15.47 10.58 -1.13
N PRO A 241 -14.58 11.59 -1.05
CA PRO A 241 -14.49 12.61 -2.10
C PRO A 241 -14.30 11.98 -3.48
N ARG A 242 -14.95 12.56 -4.49
CA ARG A 242 -14.76 12.20 -5.89
C ARG A 242 -13.89 13.23 -6.55
N MET A 243 -12.77 12.78 -7.10
CA MET A 243 -11.79 13.64 -7.75
C MET A 243 -11.66 13.19 -9.21
N PRO A 244 -11.94 14.05 -10.19
CA PRO A 244 -11.65 13.72 -11.58
C PRO A 244 -10.17 13.40 -11.79
N TRP A 245 -9.86 12.43 -12.63
CA TRP A 245 -8.49 12.04 -12.93
C TRP A 245 -7.64 13.22 -13.38
N SER A 246 -8.19 14.11 -14.20
CA SER A 246 -7.50 15.32 -14.65
C SER A 246 -7.07 16.22 -13.47
N GLU A 247 -7.90 16.33 -12.44
CA GLU A 247 -7.58 17.09 -11.22
C GLU A 247 -6.55 16.36 -10.36
N ALA A 248 -6.67 15.05 -10.20
CA ALA A 248 -5.71 14.22 -9.47
C ALA A 248 -4.30 14.35 -10.11
N MET A 249 -4.22 14.27 -11.43
CA MET A 249 -2.96 14.46 -12.15
C MET A 249 -2.45 15.90 -12.10
N ARG A 250 -3.32 16.90 -12.15
CA ARG A 250 -2.95 18.31 -12.09
C ARG A 250 -2.40 18.70 -10.72
N LEU A 251 -3.05 18.26 -9.64
CA LEU A 251 -2.73 18.68 -8.26
C LEU A 251 -1.73 17.78 -7.55
N TYR A 252 -1.63 16.50 -7.95
CA TYR A 252 -0.85 15.50 -7.22
C TYR A 252 0.06 14.65 -8.10
N GLY A 253 -0.14 14.64 -9.42
CA GLY A 253 0.66 13.87 -10.38
C GLY A 253 0.48 12.35 -10.27
N SER A 254 -0.63 11.90 -9.71
CA SER A 254 -0.93 10.49 -9.47
C SER A 254 -2.45 10.25 -9.54
N ASP A 255 -2.84 9.12 -10.07
CA ASP A 255 -4.20 8.56 -10.02
C ASP A 255 -4.54 7.98 -8.63
N LYS A 256 -3.56 7.87 -7.74
CA LYS A 256 -3.69 7.45 -6.33
C LYS A 256 -3.13 8.52 -5.38
N PRO A 257 -3.72 9.74 -5.36
CA PRO A 257 -3.16 10.85 -4.61
C PRO A 257 -3.24 10.63 -3.10
N ASP A 258 -2.15 10.91 -2.40
CA ASP A 258 -2.15 10.98 -0.93
C ASP A 258 -2.73 12.34 -0.49
N ILE A 259 -4.00 12.35 -0.10
CA ILE A 259 -4.71 13.57 0.32
C ILE A 259 -4.68 13.82 1.83
N ARG A 260 -3.89 13.05 2.60
CA ARG A 260 -3.76 13.24 4.05
C ARG A 260 -3.05 14.54 4.44
N PHE A 261 -2.39 15.16 3.50
CA PHE A 261 -1.71 16.45 3.68
C PHE A 261 -1.84 17.31 2.42
N GLY A 262 -1.67 18.61 2.57
CA GLY A 262 -1.70 19.59 1.50
C GLY A 262 -0.54 19.45 0.50
N MET A 263 0.17 20.56 0.21
CA MET A 263 1.33 20.59 -0.69
C MET A 263 0.93 20.22 -2.15
N GLN A 264 -0.23 20.74 -2.59
CA GLN A 264 -0.69 20.57 -3.97
C GLN A 264 0.27 21.25 -4.95
N PHE A 265 0.29 20.73 -6.18
CA PHE A 265 1.10 21.33 -7.24
C PHE A 265 0.53 22.68 -7.68
N VAL A 266 1.44 23.59 -7.97
CA VAL A 266 1.14 24.85 -8.67
C VAL A 266 1.91 24.84 -9.99
N GLU A 267 1.20 25.09 -11.10
CA GLU A 267 1.79 25.27 -12.39
C GLU A 267 2.40 26.66 -12.52
N LEU A 268 3.61 26.75 -13.04
CA LEU A 268 4.43 27.96 -12.99
C LEU A 268 4.88 28.44 -14.38
N MET A 269 4.27 27.91 -15.44
CA MET A 269 4.64 28.26 -16.82
C MET A 269 4.52 29.77 -17.06
N ASP A 270 3.39 30.37 -16.68
CA ASP A 270 3.11 31.79 -16.93
C ASP A 270 3.97 32.73 -16.05
N ILE A 271 4.57 32.20 -14.98
CA ILE A 271 5.38 33.01 -14.03
C ILE A 271 6.86 32.90 -14.34
N LEU A 272 7.36 31.69 -14.65
CA LEU A 272 8.80 31.43 -14.69
C LEU A 272 9.40 31.23 -16.09
N LYS A 273 8.58 31.04 -17.12
CA LYS A 273 9.08 30.88 -18.51
C LYS A 273 9.32 32.24 -19.16
N GLY A 274 10.36 32.35 -20.00
CA GLY A 274 10.64 33.57 -20.80
C GLY A 274 11.54 34.59 -20.13
N HIS A 275 12.24 34.22 -19.05
CA HIS A 275 13.15 35.11 -18.32
C HIS A 275 14.64 34.84 -18.57
N GLY A 276 15.00 34.03 -19.58
CA GLY A 276 16.39 33.76 -19.93
C GLY A 276 17.05 32.62 -19.17
N PHE A 277 16.30 31.91 -18.33
CA PHE A 277 16.76 30.66 -17.73
C PHE A 277 16.43 29.50 -18.66
N SER A 278 17.40 29.06 -19.44
CA SER A 278 17.21 28.10 -20.55
C SER A 278 16.54 26.79 -20.13
N VAL A 279 16.72 26.33 -18.90
CA VAL A 279 16.09 25.10 -18.37
C VAL A 279 14.56 25.26 -18.32
N PHE A 280 14.08 26.43 -17.92
CA PHE A 280 12.64 26.71 -17.86
C PHE A 280 12.10 27.21 -19.21
N ASP A 281 12.89 27.98 -19.95
CA ASP A 281 12.46 28.50 -21.24
C ASP A 281 12.22 27.41 -22.28
N ASN A 282 12.97 26.30 -22.19
CA ASN A 282 12.82 25.14 -23.07
C ASN A 282 11.83 24.09 -22.54
N ALA A 283 11.30 24.27 -21.32
CA ALA A 283 10.37 23.30 -20.73
C ALA A 283 8.96 23.42 -21.34
N THR A 284 8.26 22.29 -21.43
CA THR A 284 6.82 22.23 -21.74
C THR A 284 5.96 22.23 -20.48
N TYR A 285 6.58 21.97 -19.34
CA TYR A 285 5.93 22.03 -18.02
C TYR A 285 6.92 22.49 -16.95
N ILE A 286 6.46 23.43 -16.12
CA ILE A 286 7.13 23.88 -14.90
C ILE A 286 6.10 23.81 -13.79
N GLY A 287 6.38 23.05 -12.75
CA GLY A 287 5.49 22.92 -11.58
C GLY A 287 6.27 22.82 -10.29
N GLY A 288 5.62 23.15 -9.21
CA GLY A 288 6.25 23.13 -7.89
C GLY A 288 5.32 22.76 -6.77
N ILE A 289 5.92 22.59 -5.60
CA ILE A 289 5.28 22.37 -4.30
C ILE A 289 5.82 23.35 -3.28
N CYS A 290 5.01 23.69 -2.27
CA CYS A 290 5.43 24.49 -1.13
C CYS A 290 5.50 23.63 0.13
N ALA A 291 6.69 23.47 0.69
CA ALA A 291 6.95 22.78 1.94
C ALA A 291 6.94 23.80 3.09
N GLU A 292 5.85 23.82 3.85
CA GLU A 292 5.66 24.75 4.97
C GLU A 292 6.73 24.55 6.04
N GLY A 293 7.33 25.65 6.51
CA GLY A 293 8.34 25.66 7.57
C GLY A 293 9.70 25.08 7.19
N ALA A 294 9.94 24.71 5.91
CA ALA A 294 11.15 24.03 5.46
C ALA A 294 12.26 24.97 4.93
N ALA A 295 12.13 26.31 5.06
CA ALA A 295 13.17 27.26 4.61
C ALA A 295 14.53 27.04 5.30
N SER A 296 14.52 26.46 6.51
CA SER A 296 15.73 26.15 7.28
C SER A 296 16.56 24.97 6.74
N TYR A 297 16.09 24.27 5.71
CA TYR A 297 16.83 23.16 5.10
C TYR A 297 18.23 23.63 4.68
N THR A 298 19.23 22.89 5.13
CA THR A 298 20.62 23.14 4.80
C THR A 298 20.90 22.85 3.32
N ARG A 299 21.98 23.40 2.79
CA ARG A 299 22.42 23.09 1.42
C ARG A 299 22.56 21.58 1.20
N LYS A 300 23.14 20.85 2.18
CA LYS A 300 23.29 19.39 2.12
C LYS A 300 21.95 18.68 1.97
N GLN A 301 20.90 19.13 2.66
CA GLN A 301 19.55 18.54 2.53
C GLN A 301 18.94 18.84 1.16
N LEU A 302 19.10 20.05 0.63
CA LEU A 302 18.64 20.42 -0.72
C LEU A 302 19.40 19.67 -1.82
N ASP A 303 20.71 19.49 -1.66
CA ASP A 303 21.50 18.68 -2.57
C ASP A 303 21.04 17.21 -2.52
N ALA A 304 20.74 16.67 -1.34
CA ALA A 304 20.19 15.33 -1.19
C ALA A 304 18.82 15.15 -1.88
N LEU A 305 17.92 16.14 -1.79
CA LEU A 305 16.64 16.14 -2.53
C LEU A 305 16.87 16.22 -4.04
N THR A 306 17.84 17.01 -4.49
CA THR A 306 18.22 17.09 -5.90
C THR A 306 18.73 15.75 -6.42
N GLU A 307 19.55 15.05 -5.66
CA GLU A 307 20.03 13.71 -6.02
C GLU A 307 18.88 12.66 -5.92
N PHE A 308 17.94 12.83 -5.00
CA PHE A 308 16.75 11.97 -4.91
C PHE A 308 15.92 12.04 -6.19
N VAL A 309 15.59 13.24 -6.69
CA VAL A 309 14.76 13.37 -7.92
C VAL A 309 15.50 12.94 -9.19
N LYS A 310 16.84 12.93 -9.18
CA LYS A 310 17.65 12.43 -10.30
C LYS A 310 17.80 10.92 -10.36
N LYS A 311 17.40 10.18 -9.32
CA LYS A 311 17.47 8.71 -9.36
C LYS A 311 16.80 8.17 -10.62
N PRO A 312 17.34 7.10 -11.24
CA PRO A 312 16.80 6.54 -12.49
C PRO A 312 15.31 6.23 -12.46
N GLN A 313 14.79 5.84 -11.30
CA GLN A 313 13.38 5.51 -11.08
C GLN A 313 12.48 6.76 -11.17
N ILE A 314 12.99 7.95 -10.85
CA ILE A 314 12.27 9.23 -10.90
C ILE A 314 12.63 9.97 -12.18
N GLY A 315 13.93 10.12 -12.45
CA GLY A 315 14.48 10.59 -13.72
C GLY A 315 14.31 12.09 -14.00
N ALA A 316 14.18 12.93 -12.96
CA ALA A 316 14.20 14.39 -13.16
C ALA A 316 15.60 14.89 -13.48
N LYS A 317 15.71 15.92 -14.33
CA LYS A 317 17.02 16.49 -14.75
C LYS A 317 17.67 17.33 -13.64
N GLY A 318 16.90 17.86 -12.71
CA GLY A 318 17.35 18.70 -11.59
C GLY A 318 16.17 19.26 -10.80
N MET A 319 16.49 20.07 -9.80
CA MET A 319 15.50 20.73 -8.95
C MET A 319 15.92 22.17 -8.71
N VAL A 320 14.99 23.10 -8.82
CA VAL A 320 15.15 24.50 -8.40
C VAL A 320 14.42 24.69 -7.08
N TYR A 321 14.95 25.55 -6.22
CA TYR A 321 14.29 25.91 -4.98
C TYR A 321 14.23 27.41 -4.76
N ALA A 322 13.20 27.85 -4.02
CA ALA A 322 13.09 29.22 -3.52
C ALA A 322 12.71 29.19 -2.03
N ARG A 323 13.39 29.97 -1.23
CA ARG A 323 13.14 30.14 0.21
C ARG A 323 12.42 31.44 0.46
N ILE A 324 11.47 31.40 1.36
CA ILE A 324 10.83 32.62 1.88
C ILE A 324 11.54 32.98 3.19
N GLU A 325 12.37 34.00 3.14
CA GLU A 325 13.15 34.46 4.30
C GLU A 325 12.22 35.05 5.38
N ALA A 326 12.75 35.26 6.59
CA ALA A 326 11.99 35.76 7.73
C ALA A 326 11.38 37.17 7.49
N ASP A 327 12.03 37.99 6.67
CA ASP A 327 11.54 39.32 6.26
C ASP A 327 10.52 39.26 5.11
N GLY A 328 10.21 38.07 4.62
CA GLY A 328 9.27 37.82 3.53
C GLY A 328 9.88 37.93 2.12
N THR A 329 11.19 38.18 2.03
CA THR A 329 11.90 38.18 0.73
C THR A 329 12.07 36.75 0.21
N VAL A 330 12.13 36.62 -1.12
CA VAL A 330 12.32 35.32 -1.79
C VAL A 330 13.75 35.21 -2.27
N LYS A 331 14.44 34.14 -1.87
CA LYS A 331 15.76 33.75 -2.36
C LYS A 331 15.68 32.45 -3.11
N SER A 332 16.09 32.48 -4.37
CA SER A 332 16.09 31.28 -5.24
C SER A 332 17.50 30.87 -5.63
N SER A 333 17.67 29.59 -5.91
CA SER A 333 18.92 29.07 -6.54
C SER A 333 19.18 29.65 -7.95
N VAL A 334 18.19 30.30 -8.53
CA VAL A 334 18.22 30.89 -9.89
C VAL A 334 17.80 32.36 -9.90
N ASP A 335 17.86 33.04 -8.76
CA ASP A 335 17.39 34.44 -8.59
C ASP A 335 18.01 35.44 -9.55
N LYS A 336 19.23 35.22 -10.03
CA LYS A 336 19.90 36.05 -11.02
C LYS A 336 19.16 36.20 -12.38
N PHE A 337 18.21 35.31 -12.65
CA PHE A 337 17.40 35.37 -13.86
C PHE A 337 16.04 36.06 -13.69
N TYR A 338 15.63 36.33 -12.43
CA TYR A 338 14.30 36.78 -12.09
C TYR A 338 14.32 38.10 -11.35
N THR A 339 13.39 39.01 -11.69
CA THR A 339 13.20 40.23 -10.93
C THR A 339 12.48 39.93 -9.60
N GLN A 340 12.52 40.87 -8.66
CA GLN A 340 11.83 40.72 -7.37
C GLN A 340 10.30 40.62 -7.54
N GLU A 341 9.73 41.25 -8.58
CA GLU A 341 8.31 41.14 -8.91
C GLU A 341 7.94 39.69 -9.30
N VAL A 342 8.74 39.04 -10.13
CA VAL A 342 8.50 37.63 -10.53
C VAL A 342 8.66 36.69 -9.33
N LEU A 343 9.66 36.91 -8.51
CA LEU A 343 9.85 36.12 -7.27
C LEU A 343 8.69 36.33 -6.29
N GLN A 344 8.14 37.54 -6.22
CA GLN A 344 6.96 37.82 -5.41
C GLN A 344 5.69 37.12 -5.97
N GLN A 345 5.51 37.13 -7.31
CA GLN A 345 4.43 36.35 -7.95
C GLN A 345 4.57 34.85 -7.69
N LEU A 346 5.78 34.29 -7.69
CA LEU A 346 6.04 32.92 -7.33
C LEU A 346 5.58 32.63 -5.88
N LYS A 347 5.92 33.49 -4.94
CA LYS A 347 5.48 33.37 -3.54
C LYS A 347 3.97 33.40 -3.41
N GLU A 348 3.31 34.34 -4.11
CA GLU A 348 1.85 34.53 -4.09
C GLU A 348 1.11 33.33 -4.69
N ALA A 349 1.64 32.73 -5.76
CA ALA A 349 1.06 31.56 -6.41
C ALA A 349 0.90 30.38 -5.45
N PHE A 350 1.79 30.25 -4.48
CA PHE A 350 1.72 29.23 -3.42
C PHE A 350 1.05 29.72 -2.13
N GLY A 351 0.75 31.00 -2.00
CA GLY A 351 0.38 31.58 -0.71
C GLY A 351 1.46 31.39 0.36
N ALA A 352 2.73 31.30 -0.07
CA ALA A 352 3.84 30.95 0.81
C ALA A 352 4.15 32.06 1.84
N LYS A 353 4.52 31.62 3.05
CA LYS A 353 4.78 32.48 4.20
C LYS A 353 6.27 32.50 4.53
N PRO A 354 6.74 33.49 5.31
CA PRO A 354 8.09 33.42 5.85
C PRO A 354 8.38 32.11 6.57
N GLY A 355 9.49 31.46 6.19
CA GLY A 355 9.86 30.16 6.69
C GLY A 355 9.52 28.98 5.75
N ASP A 356 8.84 29.22 4.65
CA ASP A 356 8.47 28.17 3.67
C ASP A 356 9.54 27.96 2.61
N LEU A 357 9.52 26.76 2.03
CA LEU A 357 10.43 26.32 0.96
C LEU A 357 9.61 25.89 -0.26
N ILE A 358 9.82 26.56 -1.39
CA ILE A 358 9.24 26.15 -2.67
C ILE A 358 10.25 25.28 -3.42
N LEU A 359 9.80 24.14 -3.92
CA LEU A 359 10.58 23.20 -4.72
C LEU A 359 9.95 23.06 -6.09
N ILE A 360 10.76 23.18 -7.16
CA ILE A 360 10.30 23.30 -8.54
C ILE A 360 11.00 22.28 -9.42
N LEU A 361 10.22 21.55 -10.22
CA LEU A 361 10.70 20.70 -11.29
C LEU A 361 10.21 21.22 -12.64
N SER A 362 10.95 20.90 -13.68
CA SER A 362 10.59 21.22 -15.07
C SER A 362 11.00 20.10 -16.02
N GLY A 363 10.28 19.96 -17.11
CA GLY A 363 10.55 18.94 -18.12
C GLY A 363 9.93 19.25 -19.47
N ASP A 364 10.24 18.37 -20.41
CA ASP A 364 9.77 18.38 -21.80
C ASP A 364 8.48 17.56 -21.99
N ASP A 365 8.02 16.90 -20.96
CA ASP A 365 6.77 16.15 -20.87
C ASP A 365 6.06 16.50 -19.56
N ALA A 366 4.85 17.03 -19.67
CA ALA A 366 4.08 17.49 -18.53
C ALA A 366 3.66 16.34 -17.60
N MET A 367 3.22 15.21 -18.17
CA MET A 367 2.75 14.07 -17.42
C MET A 367 3.90 13.41 -16.65
N LYS A 368 5.02 13.19 -17.31
CA LYS A 368 6.24 12.66 -16.69
C LYS A 368 6.74 13.58 -15.58
N THR A 369 6.74 14.90 -15.79
CA THR A 369 7.20 15.87 -14.80
C THR A 369 6.27 15.93 -13.59
N ARG A 370 4.95 15.81 -13.77
CA ARG A 370 3.99 15.70 -12.67
C ARG A 370 4.21 14.43 -11.84
N LYS A 371 4.48 13.28 -12.47
CA LYS A 371 4.84 12.03 -11.76
C LYS A 371 6.15 12.21 -10.95
N GLN A 372 7.16 12.86 -11.50
CA GLN A 372 8.40 13.18 -10.78
C GLN A 372 8.17 14.11 -9.59
N LEU A 373 7.30 15.11 -9.77
CA LEU A 373 6.93 16.04 -8.70
C LEU A 373 6.11 15.36 -7.59
N CYS A 374 5.30 14.33 -7.95
CA CYS A 374 4.61 13.48 -6.99
C CYS A 374 5.60 12.77 -6.05
N GLU A 375 6.65 12.16 -6.60
CA GLU A 375 7.68 11.49 -5.79
C GLU A 375 8.36 12.48 -4.84
N LEU A 376 8.70 13.68 -5.32
CA LEU A 376 9.26 14.74 -4.47
C LEU A 376 8.28 15.17 -3.37
N ARG A 377 7.00 15.32 -3.69
CA ARG A 377 5.95 15.64 -2.71
C ARG A 377 5.84 14.58 -1.61
N LEU A 378 5.83 13.31 -2.01
CA LEU A 378 5.74 12.18 -1.06
C LEU A 378 6.98 12.10 -0.16
N GLU A 379 8.16 12.35 -0.71
CA GLU A 379 9.40 12.41 0.06
C GLU A 379 9.40 13.57 1.05
N MET A 380 8.96 14.76 0.63
CA MET A 380 8.81 15.90 1.54
C MET A 380 7.78 15.61 2.63
N GLY A 381 6.65 14.98 2.28
CA GLY A 381 5.65 14.54 3.25
C GLY A 381 6.21 13.57 4.29
N ASN A 382 7.12 12.67 3.90
CA ASN A 382 7.83 11.79 4.82
C ASN A 382 8.78 12.56 5.74
N GLN A 383 9.63 13.42 5.16
CA GLN A 383 10.63 14.18 5.93
C GLN A 383 10.00 15.15 6.94
N LEU A 384 8.84 15.71 6.59
CA LEU A 384 8.08 16.62 7.47
C LEU A 384 7.11 15.90 8.42
N GLY A 385 7.05 14.55 8.38
CA GLY A 385 6.16 13.76 9.24
C GLY A 385 4.66 13.92 8.93
N LEU A 386 4.29 14.38 7.72
CA LEU A 386 2.92 14.63 7.32
C LEU A 386 2.15 13.38 6.91
N ARG A 387 2.87 12.26 6.69
CA ARG A 387 2.30 10.97 6.27
C ARG A 387 2.13 10.05 7.48
N ASP A 388 1.18 10.40 8.36
CA ASP A 388 0.85 9.52 9.50
C ASP A 388 0.25 8.21 8.99
N LYS A 389 0.85 7.08 9.40
CA LYS A 389 0.42 5.72 9.04
C LYS A 389 -0.91 5.30 9.69
N ASN A 390 -1.37 6.03 10.71
CA ASN A 390 -2.61 5.77 11.41
C ASN A 390 -3.78 6.61 10.91
N THR A 391 -3.53 7.55 9.99
CA THR A 391 -4.54 8.40 9.36
C THR A 391 -4.88 7.85 7.98
N PHE A 392 -6.17 7.70 7.70
CA PHE A 392 -6.69 7.20 6.43
C PHE A 392 -7.56 8.27 5.78
N ALA A 393 -7.34 8.53 4.50
CA ALA A 393 -8.12 9.45 3.69
C ALA A 393 -8.44 8.75 2.37
N CYS A 394 -9.62 8.16 2.29
CA CYS A 394 -10.10 7.46 1.11
C CYS A 394 -10.75 8.44 0.14
N LEU A 395 -10.59 8.20 -1.16
CA LEU A 395 -11.26 8.95 -2.22
C LEU A 395 -11.52 8.03 -3.41
N TRP A 396 -12.41 8.47 -4.28
CA TRP A 396 -12.59 7.92 -5.60
C TRP A 396 -11.93 8.83 -6.63
N VAL A 397 -11.05 8.29 -7.46
CA VAL A 397 -10.62 8.97 -8.68
C VAL A 397 -11.53 8.50 -9.80
N VAL A 398 -12.17 9.46 -10.46
CA VAL A 398 -13.21 9.21 -11.48
C VAL A 398 -12.82 9.90 -12.80
N ASP A 399 -13.56 9.64 -13.85
CA ASP A 399 -13.40 10.31 -15.14
C ASP A 399 -12.00 10.12 -15.73
N PHE A 400 -11.55 8.87 -15.81
CA PHE A 400 -10.30 8.53 -16.47
C PHE A 400 -10.42 8.74 -17.99
N PRO A 401 -9.35 9.14 -18.69
CA PRO A 401 -9.33 9.07 -20.14
C PRO A 401 -9.57 7.65 -20.64
N LEU A 402 -10.46 7.47 -21.63
CA LEU A 402 -10.72 6.15 -22.21
C LEU A 402 -9.49 5.63 -22.98
N PHE A 403 -8.76 6.54 -23.60
CA PHE A 403 -7.59 6.23 -24.42
C PHE A 403 -6.35 7.01 -23.97
N GLU A 404 -5.18 6.40 -24.16
CA GLU A 404 -3.88 7.05 -24.07
C GLU A 404 -3.04 6.77 -25.33
N TRP A 405 -2.10 7.64 -25.60
CA TRP A 405 -1.17 7.44 -26.71
C TRP A 405 -0.04 6.50 -26.30
N SER A 406 0.13 5.41 -27.04
CA SER A 406 1.28 4.52 -26.87
C SER A 406 2.39 4.91 -27.84
N GLU A 407 3.52 5.36 -27.32
CA GLU A 407 4.71 5.65 -28.13
C GLU A 407 5.28 4.38 -28.78
N GLU A 408 5.17 3.23 -28.10
CA GLU A 408 5.67 1.94 -28.57
C GLU A 408 4.84 1.43 -29.78
N GLU A 409 3.52 1.54 -29.68
CA GLU A 409 2.59 1.07 -30.71
C GLU A 409 2.28 2.14 -31.78
N GLY A 410 2.60 3.42 -31.50
CA GLY A 410 2.31 4.55 -32.40
C GLY A 410 0.81 4.76 -32.62
N ARG A 411 -0.03 4.41 -31.66
CA ARG A 411 -1.51 4.52 -31.75
C ARG A 411 -2.14 4.77 -30.38
N LEU A 412 -3.42 5.13 -30.41
CA LEU A 412 -4.23 5.18 -29.19
C LEU A 412 -4.56 3.78 -28.72
N MET A 413 -4.40 3.56 -27.42
CA MET A 413 -4.72 2.33 -26.71
C MET A 413 -5.70 2.63 -25.57
N ALA A 414 -6.49 1.63 -25.16
CA ALA A 414 -7.32 1.77 -23.97
C ALA A 414 -6.39 2.03 -22.76
N MET A 415 -6.70 3.05 -21.99
CA MET A 415 -5.88 3.42 -20.83
C MET A 415 -5.91 2.35 -19.74
N HIS A 416 -7.07 1.72 -19.51
CA HIS A 416 -7.26 0.66 -18.52
C HIS A 416 -7.58 -0.68 -19.18
N HIS A 417 -8.81 -0.83 -19.66
CA HIS A 417 -9.26 -2.06 -20.29
C HIS A 417 -10.19 -1.79 -21.48
N PRO A 418 -10.11 -2.57 -22.57
CA PRO A 418 -10.95 -2.37 -23.76
C PRO A 418 -12.45 -2.56 -23.50
N PHE A 419 -12.85 -3.15 -22.39
CA PHE A 419 -14.26 -3.33 -22.00
C PHE A 419 -14.84 -2.13 -21.26
N THR A 420 -14.00 -1.16 -20.87
CA THR A 420 -14.46 0.04 -20.18
C THR A 420 -15.36 0.86 -21.09
N SER A 421 -16.57 1.18 -20.59
CA SER A 421 -17.54 1.96 -21.35
C SER A 421 -17.22 3.45 -21.31
N PRO A 422 -17.43 4.20 -22.42
CA PRO A 422 -17.38 5.66 -22.38
C PRO A 422 -18.56 6.21 -21.56
N LYS A 423 -18.41 7.41 -21.02
CA LYS A 423 -19.53 8.15 -20.41
C LYS A 423 -20.66 8.34 -21.41
N PRO A 424 -21.94 8.25 -20.98
CA PRO A 424 -23.08 8.45 -21.88
C PRO A 424 -23.04 9.79 -22.61
N GLU A 425 -22.60 10.87 -21.93
CA GLU A 425 -22.45 12.20 -22.51
C GLU A 425 -21.34 12.31 -23.56
N ASP A 426 -20.35 11.41 -23.51
CA ASP A 426 -19.19 11.42 -24.40
C ASP A 426 -19.33 10.48 -25.61
N ILE A 427 -20.39 9.65 -25.67
CA ILE A 427 -20.58 8.69 -26.77
C ILE A 427 -20.50 9.35 -28.15
N HIS A 428 -20.97 10.60 -28.28
CA HIS A 428 -20.90 11.35 -29.53
C HIS A 428 -19.48 11.75 -29.97
N LEU A 429 -18.48 11.60 -29.06
CA LEU A 429 -17.07 11.90 -29.29
C LEU A 429 -16.26 10.66 -29.71
N LEU A 430 -16.91 9.50 -29.93
CA LEU A 430 -16.22 8.25 -30.30
C LEU A 430 -15.21 8.40 -31.45
N ASP A 431 -15.55 9.22 -32.45
CA ASP A 431 -14.66 9.47 -33.58
C ASP A 431 -13.54 10.49 -33.30
N THR A 432 -13.57 11.17 -32.14
CA THR A 432 -12.62 12.24 -31.80
C THR A 432 -11.55 11.79 -30.81
N CYS A 433 -11.68 10.59 -30.22
CA CYS A 433 -10.81 10.05 -29.16
C CYS A 433 -10.69 10.92 -27.90
N LEU A 434 -11.63 11.85 -27.67
CA LEU A 434 -11.73 12.70 -26.48
C LEU A 434 -12.77 12.16 -25.49
N LEU A 435 -12.63 10.88 -25.15
CA LEU A 435 -13.59 10.15 -24.33
C LEU A 435 -13.06 9.95 -22.90
N TYR A 436 -13.98 10.02 -21.93
CA TYR A 436 -13.74 9.63 -20.55
C TYR A 436 -14.54 8.37 -20.21
N THR A 437 -14.04 7.59 -19.26
CA THR A 437 -14.70 6.35 -18.86
C THR A 437 -15.89 6.64 -17.93
N SER A 438 -16.92 5.83 -18.03
CA SER A 438 -17.99 5.77 -17.04
C SER A 438 -17.62 4.88 -15.85
N ASP A 439 -16.52 4.12 -15.94
CA ASP A 439 -16.13 3.13 -14.95
C ASP A 439 -14.91 3.61 -14.16
N ALA A 440 -15.11 3.73 -12.84
CA ALA A 440 -14.04 4.11 -11.88
C ALA A 440 -13.50 2.89 -11.12
N ALA A 441 -14.00 1.68 -11.38
CA ALA A 441 -13.89 0.55 -10.45
C ALA A 441 -12.86 -0.52 -10.84
N ASP A 442 -12.21 -0.43 -11.98
CA ASP A 442 -11.37 -1.53 -12.49
C ASP A 442 -9.97 -1.67 -11.88
N GLU A 443 -9.59 -0.83 -10.91
CA GLU A 443 -8.28 -0.96 -10.23
C GLU A 443 -8.38 -0.74 -8.70
N LEU A 444 -9.01 -1.64 -8.00
CA LEU A 444 -8.83 -1.78 -6.56
C LEU A 444 -7.95 -3.00 -6.24
#